data_8cf8ad3791abf35adc822910ed9c612a
#
_entry.id   8cf8ad3791abf35adc822910ed9c612a
#
_cell.length_a   1.000
_cell.length_b   1.000
_cell.length_c   1.000
_cell.angle_alpha   90.00
_cell.angle_beta   90.00
_cell.angle_gamma   90.00
#
_symmetry.space_group_name_H-M   'P 1'
#
loop_
_entity.id
_entity.type
_entity.pdbx_description
1 polymer ?
#
loop_
_entity_poly.entity_id
_entity_poly.type
_entity_poly.pdbx_seq_one_letter_code
_entity_poly.pdbx_strand_id
1 'polypeptide(L)'
;MLTVNQHSGEALPQAWWATAFKQGIGAIEHTCLVLAPWRAPVPMTRAWCLWEMLCTEESGAQLTVQLPATETADFRRALVHDFDSIQRSVAAVDVRRAEAFEPADLEMIRGAVEAGAGYSVLNALVLRQLRTWIADSGLAALAELDASERSKSALINNLGVLLKAQGRLDEARSPPRAGPHVHAVRVPGSDVL
;
A
#
# COMPACT_ATOMS: atom_id res chain seq x y z
N MET A 1 -15.08 -9.11 -15.91
CA MET A 1 -15.41 -8.01 -14.98
C MET A 1 -16.43 -8.55 -13.99
N LEU A 2 -16.01 -8.86 -12.76
CA LEU A 2 -16.90 -9.35 -11.71
C LEU A 2 -17.51 -8.15 -10.97
N THR A 3 -18.51 -7.52 -11.58
CA THR A 3 -19.35 -6.56 -10.88
C THR A 3 -20.54 -7.32 -10.32
N VAL A 4 -20.57 -7.49 -8.99
CA VAL A 4 -21.76 -8.02 -8.32
C VAL A 4 -22.79 -6.91 -8.28
N ASN A 5 -23.99 -7.18 -8.79
CA ASN A 5 -25.10 -6.26 -8.69
C ASN A 5 -25.55 -6.16 -7.23
N GLN A 6 -25.19 -5.09 -6.55
CA GLN A 6 -25.54 -4.83 -5.13
C GLN A 6 -27.07 -4.69 -4.92
N HIS A 7 -27.85 -4.59 -6.01
CA HIS A 7 -29.30 -4.47 -5.98
C HIS A 7 -30.03 -5.81 -6.24
N SER A 8 -29.30 -6.90 -6.54
CA SER A 8 -29.91 -8.23 -6.59
C SER A 8 -30.15 -8.69 -5.16
N GLY A 9 -31.43 -8.76 -4.77
CA GLY A 9 -31.85 -9.02 -3.38
C GLY A 9 -31.61 -10.43 -2.85
N GLU A 10 -30.66 -11.21 -3.40
CA GLU A 10 -30.18 -12.42 -2.80
C GLU A 10 -28.99 -12.09 -1.89
N ALA A 11 -29.22 -12.18 -0.59
CA ALA A 11 -28.16 -12.06 0.39
C ALA A 11 -27.20 -13.27 0.24
N LEU A 12 -26.06 -13.04 -0.42
CA LEU A 12 -25.02 -14.05 -0.52
C LEU A 12 -24.40 -14.29 0.87
N PRO A 13 -24.07 -15.55 1.21
CA PRO A 13 -23.42 -15.86 2.49
C PRO A 13 -22.12 -15.04 2.64
N GLN A 14 -21.87 -14.50 3.84
CA GLN A 14 -20.68 -13.67 4.09
C GLN A 14 -19.36 -14.38 3.76
N ALA A 15 -19.26 -15.69 4.05
CA ALA A 15 -18.11 -16.50 3.67
C ALA A 15 -17.86 -16.53 2.15
N TRP A 16 -18.91 -16.37 1.34
CA TRP A 16 -18.80 -16.25 -0.11
C TRP A 16 -18.02 -15.00 -0.52
N TRP A 17 -18.28 -13.87 0.13
CA TRP A 17 -17.60 -12.60 -0.19
C TRP A 17 -16.10 -12.70 0.02
N ALA A 18 -15.65 -13.28 1.13
CA ALA A 18 -14.21 -13.46 1.40
C ALA A 18 -13.54 -14.30 0.30
N THR A 19 -14.19 -15.40 -0.12
CA THR A 19 -13.66 -16.28 -1.18
C THR A 19 -13.73 -15.63 -2.55
N ALA A 20 -14.84 -14.97 -2.89
CA ALA A 20 -15.03 -14.30 -4.17
C ALA A 20 -14.05 -13.15 -4.38
N PHE A 21 -13.77 -12.34 -3.34
CA PHE A 21 -12.76 -11.31 -3.42
C PHE A 21 -11.37 -11.87 -3.71
N LYS A 22 -10.95 -12.88 -2.98
CA LYS A 22 -9.65 -13.52 -3.19
C LYS A 22 -9.51 -14.10 -4.59
N GLN A 23 -10.54 -14.81 -5.07
CA GLN A 23 -10.56 -15.35 -6.43
C GLN A 23 -10.57 -14.25 -7.50
N GLY A 24 -11.36 -13.18 -7.29
CA GLY A 24 -11.42 -12.04 -8.18
C GLY A 24 -10.08 -11.32 -8.29
N ILE A 25 -9.41 -11.06 -7.17
CA ILE A 25 -8.08 -10.45 -7.14
C ILE A 25 -7.06 -11.34 -7.85
N GLY A 26 -7.07 -12.66 -7.58
CA GLY A 26 -6.18 -13.60 -8.26
C GLY A 26 -6.41 -13.68 -9.77
N ALA A 27 -7.65 -13.55 -10.23
CA ALA A 27 -7.98 -13.55 -11.66
C ALA A 27 -7.64 -12.23 -12.37
N ILE A 28 -7.71 -11.09 -11.65
CA ILE A 28 -7.36 -9.76 -12.19
C ILE A 28 -5.85 -9.52 -12.09
N GLU A 29 -5.17 -10.18 -11.16
CA GLU A 29 -3.72 -10.09 -10.88
C GLU A 29 -3.23 -8.68 -10.52
N HIS A 30 -4.15 -7.73 -10.26
CA HIS A 30 -3.78 -6.36 -9.94
C HIS A 30 -4.80 -5.67 -9.04
N THR A 31 -4.31 -5.06 -7.97
CA THR A 31 -5.07 -4.20 -7.05
C THR A 31 -4.48 -2.80 -7.05
N CYS A 32 -5.33 -1.79 -7.18
CA CYS A 32 -4.94 -0.39 -7.06
C CYS A 32 -5.48 0.21 -5.76
N LEU A 33 -4.59 0.63 -4.88
CA LEU A 33 -4.90 1.32 -3.63
C LEU A 33 -4.80 2.83 -3.83
N VAL A 34 -5.93 3.54 -3.75
CA VAL A 34 -5.95 5.01 -3.80
C VAL A 34 -5.75 5.56 -2.39
N LEU A 35 -4.58 6.11 -2.10
CA LEU A 35 -4.19 6.56 -0.77
C LEU A 35 -4.55 8.05 -0.58
N ALA A 36 -5.74 8.31 -0.03
CA ALA A 36 -6.22 9.68 0.21
C ALA A 36 -7.04 9.79 1.49
N PRO A 37 -6.90 10.91 2.24
CA PRO A 37 -5.76 11.84 2.16
C PRO A 37 -4.47 11.15 2.65
N TRP A 38 -3.31 11.46 2.09
CA TRP A 38 -2.07 10.74 2.42
C TRP A 38 -1.64 10.92 3.89
N ARG A 39 -2.01 12.04 4.52
CA ARG A 39 -1.70 12.31 5.94
C ARG A 39 -2.51 11.45 6.92
N ALA A 40 -3.70 11.02 6.53
CA ALA A 40 -4.59 10.16 7.30
C ALA A 40 -5.34 9.22 6.35
N PRO A 41 -4.66 8.20 5.79
CA PRO A 41 -5.20 7.43 4.68
C PRO A 41 -6.45 6.66 5.06
N VAL A 42 -7.59 7.06 4.51
CA VAL A 42 -8.89 6.41 4.76
C VAL A 42 -8.86 4.90 4.46
N PRO A 43 -8.21 4.41 3.39
CA PRO A 43 -8.15 2.97 3.15
C PRO A 43 -7.53 2.16 4.30
N MET A 44 -6.63 2.77 5.08
CA MET A 44 -5.99 2.09 6.22
C MET A 44 -6.91 1.96 7.43
N THR A 45 -8.04 2.62 7.43
CA THR A 45 -9.07 2.54 8.48
C THR A 45 -10.27 1.65 8.08
N ARG A 46 -10.25 1.10 6.86
CA ARG A 46 -11.35 0.29 6.33
C ARG A 46 -10.96 -1.19 6.28
N ALA A 47 -11.72 -2.02 6.96
CA ALA A 47 -11.46 -3.47 7.05
C ALA A 47 -11.42 -4.14 5.67
N TRP A 48 -12.34 -3.77 4.76
CA TRP A 48 -12.34 -4.29 3.40
C TRP A 48 -11.06 -3.97 2.62
N CYS A 49 -10.56 -2.73 2.70
CA CYS A 49 -9.32 -2.36 2.00
C CYS A 49 -8.11 -3.15 2.52
N LEU A 50 -8.05 -3.38 3.83
CA LEU A 50 -6.98 -4.20 4.43
C LEU A 50 -7.11 -5.67 4.04
N TRP A 51 -8.35 -6.19 3.95
CA TRP A 51 -8.63 -7.53 3.46
C TRP A 51 -8.21 -7.70 1.99
N GLU A 52 -8.53 -6.73 1.14
CA GLU A 52 -8.09 -6.71 -0.26
C GLU A 52 -6.56 -6.72 -0.39
N MET A 53 -5.85 -5.96 0.44
CA MET A 53 -4.38 -5.97 0.48
C MET A 53 -3.84 -7.35 0.89
N LEU A 54 -4.45 -8.01 1.88
CA LEU A 54 -4.06 -9.36 2.29
C LEU A 54 -4.32 -10.38 1.17
N CYS A 55 -5.50 -10.33 0.55
CA CYS A 55 -5.83 -11.19 -0.58
C CYS A 55 -4.90 -10.97 -1.78
N THR A 56 -4.47 -9.73 -2.03
CA THR A 56 -3.51 -9.39 -3.08
C THR A 56 -2.16 -10.07 -2.83
N GLU A 57 -1.64 -9.98 -1.60
CA GLU A 57 -0.39 -10.65 -1.22
C GLU A 57 -0.50 -12.17 -1.33
N GLU A 58 -1.56 -12.76 -0.77
CA GLU A 58 -1.76 -14.21 -0.75
C GLU A 58 -1.99 -14.82 -2.14
N SER A 59 -2.53 -14.04 -3.09
CA SER A 59 -2.71 -14.48 -4.47
C SER A 59 -1.51 -14.22 -5.37
N GLY A 60 -0.48 -13.52 -4.86
CA GLY A 60 0.67 -13.09 -5.66
C GLY A 60 0.34 -12.00 -6.68
N ALA A 61 -0.82 -11.36 -6.54
CA ALA A 61 -1.23 -10.26 -7.40
C ALA A 61 -0.43 -8.98 -7.13
N GLN A 62 -0.35 -8.10 -8.11
CA GLN A 62 0.37 -6.84 -7.99
C GLN A 62 -0.45 -5.82 -7.20
N LEU A 63 0.18 -5.16 -6.22
CA LEU A 63 -0.40 -4.00 -5.55
C LEU A 63 0.24 -2.71 -6.07
N THR A 64 -0.57 -1.78 -6.54
CA THR A 64 -0.14 -0.42 -6.91
C THR A 64 -0.77 0.59 -5.94
N VAL A 65 0.04 1.51 -5.42
CA VAL A 65 -0.45 2.62 -4.61
C VAL A 65 -0.46 3.89 -5.44
N GLN A 66 -1.58 4.59 -5.45
CA GLN A 66 -1.79 5.82 -6.21
C GLN A 66 -2.24 6.96 -5.28
N LEU A 67 -1.78 8.18 -5.57
CA LEU A 67 -2.34 9.40 -4.99
C LEU A 67 -3.24 10.08 -6.02
N PRO A 68 -4.37 10.68 -5.59
CA PRO A 68 -5.07 11.64 -6.42
C PRO A 68 -4.15 12.81 -6.81
N ALA A 69 -4.40 13.40 -7.97
CA ALA A 69 -3.61 14.55 -8.45
C ALA A 69 -3.58 15.70 -7.44
N THR A 70 -4.67 15.91 -6.70
CA THR A 70 -4.80 16.93 -5.64
C THR A 70 -3.87 16.70 -4.44
N GLU A 71 -3.48 15.46 -4.17
CA GLU A 71 -2.61 15.07 -3.05
C GLU A 71 -1.12 15.01 -3.45
N THR A 72 -0.84 14.78 -4.73
CA THR A 72 0.52 14.49 -5.22
C THR A 72 1.51 15.62 -4.94
N ALA A 73 1.12 16.87 -5.17
CA ALA A 73 2.00 18.02 -4.98
C ALA A 73 2.35 18.25 -3.49
N ASP A 74 1.37 18.08 -2.59
CA ASP A 74 1.60 18.20 -1.14
C ASP A 74 2.47 17.06 -0.62
N PHE A 75 2.21 15.82 -1.05
CA PHE A 75 3.02 14.67 -0.69
C PHE A 75 4.47 14.81 -1.16
N ARG A 76 4.71 15.25 -2.40
CA ARG A 76 6.07 15.51 -2.92
C ARG A 76 6.79 16.58 -2.11
N ARG A 77 6.11 17.64 -1.71
CA ARG A 77 6.68 18.67 -0.82
C ARG A 77 7.04 18.08 0.53
N ALA A 78 6.18 17.24 1.10
CA ALA A 78 6.44 16.59 2.38
C ALA A 78 7.63 15.61 2.30
N LEU A 79 7.83 14.88 1.21
CA LEU A 79 9.00 14.03 1.01
C LEU A 79 10.32 14.81 1.18
N VAL A 80 10.36 16.06 0.71
CA VAL A 80 11.57 16.89 0.74
C VAL A 80 11.69 17.69 2.05
N HIS A 81 10.58 18.27 2.53
CA HIS A 81 10.62 19.30 3.56
C HIS A 81 9.95 18.94 4.90
N ASP A 82 9.13 17.88 4.93
CA ASP A 82 8.37 17.45 6.11
C ASP A 82 8.22 15.92 6.17
N PHE A 83 9.36 15.24 6.07
CA PHE A 83 9.38 13.76 6.07
C PHE A 83 8.83 13.16 7.36
N ASP A 84 8.96 13.88 8.47
CA ASP A 84 8.42 13.48 9.77
C ASP A 84 6.89 13.35 9.74
N SER A 85 6.19 14.15 8.93
CA SER A 85 4.75 14.01 8.77
C SER A 85 4.37 12.72 8.07
N ILE A 86 5.18 12.27 7.10
CA ILE A 86 5.02 10.99 6.42
C ILE A 86 5.26 9.83 7.40
N GLN A 87 6.33 9.91 8.19
CA GLN A 87 6.62 8.89 9.20
C GLN A 87 5.50 8.78 10.24
N ARG A 88 4.96 9.91 10.70
CA ARG A 88 3.81 9.93 11.62
C ARG A 88 2.56 9.31 11.01
N SER A 89 2.26 9.61 9.74
CA SER A 89 1.13 9.01 9.03
C SER A 89 1.25 7.48 8.97
N VAL A 90 2.43 6.96 8.65
CA VAL A 90 2.68 5.51 8.63
C VAL A 90 2.62 4.90 10.04
N ALA A 91 3.20 5.58 11.03
CA ALA A 91 3.22 5.08 12.41
C ALA A 91 1.82 5.05 13.06
N ALA A 92 0.89 5.87 12.56
CA ALA A 92 -0.50 5.90 13.03
C ALA A 92 -1.35 4.72 12.51
N VAL A 93 -0.87 3.97 11.52
CA VAL A 93 -1.59 2.84 10.95
C VAL A 93 -1.62 1.68 11.95
N ASP A 94 -2.84 1.30 12.34
CA ASP A 94 -3.12 0.14 13.17
C ASP A 94 -4.29 -0.64 12.57
N VAL A 95 -3.98 -1.78 11.94
CA VAL A 95 -4.96 -2.60 11.22
C VAL A 95 -6.06 -3.17 12.12
N ARG A 96 -5.84 -3.23 13.44
CA ARG A 96 -6.84 -3.70 14.41
C ARG A 96 -7.95 -2.70 14.64
N ARG A 97 -7.71 -1.43 14.33
CA ARG A 97 -8.66 -0.33 14.50
C ARG A 97 -9.51 -0.10 13.27
N ALA A 98 -9.31 -0.90 12.22
CA ALA A 98 -10.10 -0.79 11.02
C ALA A 98 -11.56 -1.16 11.26
N GLU A 99 -12.44 -0.47 10.56
CA GLU A 99 -13.90 -0.57 10.67
C GLU A 99 -14.52 -0.99 9.35
N ALA A 100 -15.73 -1.50 9.38
CA ALA A 100 -16.59 -1.72 8.23
C ALA A 100 -17.94 -1.05 8.49
N PHE A 101 -18.65 -0.70 7.42
CA PHE A 101 -19.98 -0.09 7.53
C PHE A 101 -20.97 -1.08 8.15
N GLU A 102 -20.96 -2.33 7.71
CA GLU A 102 -21.76 -3.40 8.27
C GLU A 102 -20.97 -4.15 9.36
N PRO A 103 -21.50 -4.24 10.61
CA PRO A 103 -20.83 -4.96 11.69
C PRO A 103 -20.52 -6.43 11.35
N ALA A 104 -21.41 -7.07 10.60
CA ALA A 104 -21.26 -8.46 10.19
C ALA A 104 -20.07 -8.67 9.22
N ASP A 105 -19.78 -7.70 8.35
CA ASP A 105 -18.58 -7.70 7.50
C ASP A 105 -17.31 -7.60 8.35
N LEU A 106 -17.34 -6.71 9.35
CA LEU A 106 -16.21 -6.52 10.26
C LEU A 106 -15.88 -7.81 11.03
N GLU A 107 -16.90 -8.50 11.56
CA GLU A 107 -16.72 -9.76 12.26
C GLU A 107 -16.19 -10.86 11.33
N MET A 108 -16.72 -10.95 10.12
CA MET A 108 -16.26 -11.91 9.10
C MET A 108 -14.79 -11.67 8.74
N ILE A 109 -14.41 -10.42 8.45
CA ILE A 109 -13.02 -10.07 8.09
C ILE A 109 -12.08 -10.34 9.26
N ARG A 110 -12.47 -9.96 10.48
CA ARG A 110 -11.68 -10.24 11.70
C ARG A 110 -11.47 -11.74 11.88
N GLY A 111 -12.53 -12.53 11.80
CA GLY A 111 -12.45 -13.98 11.91
C GLY A 111 -11.55 -14.59 10.83
N ALA A 112 -11.65 -14.13 9.59
CA ALA A 112 -10.81 -14.61 8.48
C ALA A 112 -9.33 -14.23 8.69
N VAL A 113 -9.03 -13.03 9.15
CA VAL A 113 -7.65 -12.59 9.46
C VAL A 113 -7.08 -13.41 10.62
N GLU A 114 -7.84 -13.61 11.70
CA GLU A 114 -7.40 -14.36 12.88
C GLU A 114 -7.18 -15.84 12.57
N ALA A 115 -8.05 -16.46 11.79
CA ALA A 115 -7.92 -17.85 11.37
C ALA A 115 -6.80 -18.08 10.35
N GLY A 116 -6.41 -17.05 9.61
CA GLY A 116 -5.38 -17.09 8.57
C GLY A 116 -4.05 -16.49 9.01
N ALA A 117 -3.65 -15.40 8.35
CA ALA A 117 -2.35 -14.75 8.55
C ALA A 117 -2.15 -14.12 9.93
N GLY A 118 -3.23 -13.70 10.58
CA GLY A 118 -3.21 -12.96 11.83
C GLY A 118 -2.88 -11.47 11.68
N TYR A 119 -3.30 -10.69 12.69
CA TYR A 119 -3.15 -9.23 12.66
C TYR A 119 -1.70 -8.75 12.63
N SER A 120 -0.77 -9.49 13.24
CA SER A 120 0.65 -9.12 13.23
C SER A 120 1.23 -9.18 11.83
N VAL A 121 0.88 -10.22 11.06
CA VAL A 121 1.31 -10.39 9.68
C VAL A 121 0.64 -9.34 8.79
N LEU A 122 -0.67 -9.12 8.94
CA LEU A 122 -1.39 -8.10 8.19
C LEU A 122 -0.80 -6.70 8.45
N ASN A 123 -0.54 -6.34 9.70
CA ASN A 123 0.06 -5.04 10.02
C ASN A 123 1.47 -4.89 9.43
N ALA A 124 2.30 -5.92 9.51
CA ALA A 124 3.62 -5.93 8.91
C ALA A 124 3.56 -5.80 7.38
N LEU A 125 2.62 -6.49 6.73
CA LEU A 125 2.35 -6.38 5.30
C LEU A 125 2.01 -4.93 4.91
N VAL A 126 1.01 -4.35 5.55
CA VAL A 126 0.55 -2.99 5.26
C VAL A 126 1.68 -1.98 5.42
N LEU A 127 2.40 -2.03 6.53
CA LEU A 127 3.54 -1.14 6.78
C LEU A 127 4.68 -1.34 5.78
N ARG A 128 4.97 -2.57 5.36
CA ARG A 128 5.94 -2.87 4.32
C ARG A 128 5.54 -2.23 3.00
N GLN A 129 4.31 -2.41 2.56
CA GLN A 129 3.80 -1.87 1.30
C GLN A 129 3.84 -0.33 1.28
N LEU A 130 3.40 0.32 2.36
CA LEU A 130 3.46 1.78 2.47
C LEU A 130 4.90 2.30 2.43
N ARG A 131 5.82 1.67 3.17
CA ARG A 131 7.23 2.07 3.19
C ARG A 131 7.91 1.88 1.84
N THR A 132 7.61 0.79 1.14
CA THR A 132 8.12 0.55 -0.21
C THR A 132 7.64 1.61 -1.17
N TRP A 133 6.33 1.90 -1.17
CA TRP A 133 5.76 2.96 -2.01
C TRP A 133 6.36 4.34 -1.71
N ILE A 134 6.57 4.70 -0.42
CA ILE A 134 7.21 5.96 -0.03
C ILE A 134 8.65 6.03 -0.54
N ALA A 135 9.41 4.92 -0.42
CA ALA A 135 10.78 4.85 -0.91
C ALA A 135 10.83 5.06 -2.44
N ASP A 136 9.97 4.38 -3.19
CA ASP A 136 9.90 4.48 -4.65
C ASP A 136 9.47 5.88 -5.09
N SER A 137 8.49 6.47 -4.40
CA SER A 137 8.06 7.85 -4.64
C SER A 137 9.17 8.86 -4.36
N GLY A 138 9.95 8.64 -3.31
CA GLY A 138 11.08 9.48 -2.95
C GLY A 138 12.25 9.34 -3.93
N LEU A 139 12.56 8.13 -4.41
CA LEU A 139 13.56 7.90 -5.45
C LEU A 139 13.16 8.58 -6.76
N ALA A 140 11.88 8.51 -7.14
CA ALA A 140 11.37 9.20 -8.31
C ALA A 140 11.50 10.73 -8.17
N ALA A 141 11.11 11.29 -7.01
CA ALA A 141 11.27 12.71 -6.73
C ALA A 141 12.74 13.15 -6.76
N LEU A 142 13.65 12.33 -6.22
CA LEU A 142 15.08 12.59 -6.24
C LEU A 142 15.66 12.58 -7.66
N ALA A 143 15.16 11.69 -8.53
CA ALA A 143 15.59 11.59 -9.93
C ALA A 143 15.20 12.83 -10.77
N GLU A 144 14.15 13.55 -10.38
CA GLU A 144 13.69 14.77 -11.04
C GLU A 144 14.55 16.01 -10.67
N LEU A 145 15.29 15.97 -9.56
CA LEU A 145 16.16 17.07 -9.12
C LEU A 145 17.44 17.10 -9.96
N ASP A 146 17.95 18.32 -10.22
CA ASP A 146 19.27 18.46 -10.80
C ASP A 146 20.40 18.03 -9.83
N ALA A 147 21.63 17.88 -10.32
CA ALA A 147 22.74 17.38 -9.51
C ALA A 147 23.07 18.28 -8.30
N SER A 148 22.90 19.60 -8.44
CA SER A 148 23.16 20.56 -7.36
C SER A 148 22.07 20.53 -6.31
N GLU A 149 20.82 20.50 -6.70
CA GLU A 149 19.66 20.39 -5.81
C GLU A 149 19.65 19.04 -5.09
N ARG A 150 19.93 17.96 -5.82
CA ARG A 150 20.01 16.60 -5.27
C ARG A 150 21.03 16.51 -4.14
N SER A 151 22.24 17.04 -4.32
CA SER A 151 23.29 16.96 -3.31
C SER A 151 22.97 17.72 -2.00
N LYS A 152 22.06 18.68 -2.08
CA LYS A 152 21.63 19.51 -0.92
C LYS A 152 20.32 19.01 -0.31
N SER A 153 19.64 18.08 -0.94
CA SER A 153 18.32 17.64 -0.51
C SER A 153 18.37 16.77 0.74
N ALA A 154 17.59 17.13 1.75
CA ALA A 154 17.37 16.29 2.93
C ALA A 154 16.72 14.95 2.58
N LEU A 155 16.07 14.84 1.41
CA LEU A 155 15.46 13.64 0.91
C LEU A 155 16.44 12.47 0.79
N ILE A 156 17.73 12.73 0.46
CA ILE A 156 18.77 11.69 0.39
C ILE A 156 18.91 10.97 1.74
N ASN A 157 19.03 11.75 2.83
CA ASN A 157 19.18 11.18 4.16
C ASN A 157 17.94 10.40 4.59
N ASN A 158 16.76 10.95 4.33
CA ASN A 158 15.48 10.33 4.65
C ASN A 158 15.30 9.00 3.90
N LEU A 159 15.60 8.98 2.60
CA LEU A 159 15.57 7.77 1.78
C LEU A 159 16.65 6.78 2.21
N GLY A 160 17.85 7.24 2.57
CA GLY A 160 18.93 6.37 3.05
C GLY A 160 18.51 5.55 4.27
N VAL A 161 17.82 6.17 5.23
CA VAL A 161 17.27 5.47 6.40
C VAL A 161 16.20 4.46 6.00
N LEU A 162 15.26 4.87 5.13
CA LEU A 162 14.15 4.03 4.71
C LEU A 162 14.62 2.83 3.88
N LEU A 163 15.49 3.06 2.90
CA LEU A 163 16.04 2.02 2.03
C LEU A 163 16.96 1.04 2.81
N LYS A 164 17.73 1.56 3.78
CA LYS A 164 18.51 0.69 4.68
C LYS A 164 17.62 -0.27 5.46
N ALA A 165 16.51 0.22 6.01
CA ALA A 165 15.57 -0.61 6.74
C ALA A 165 14.90 -1.68 5.86
N GLN A 166 14.88 -1.50 4.53
CA GLN A 166 14.36 -2.42 3.53
C GLN A 166 15.44 -3.30 2.87
N GLY A 167 16.72 -3.14 3.21
CA GLY A 167 17.82 -3.84 2.54
C GLY A 167 18.13 -3.35 1.12
N ARG A 168 17.63 -2.17 0.71
CA ARG A 168 17.68 -1.59 -0.66
C ARG A 168 18.72 -0.47 -0.81
N LEU A 169 19.84 -0.52 -0.08
CA LEU A 169 20.82 0.58 -0.06
C LEU A 169 21.47 0.90 -1.40
N ASP A 170 21.60 -0.08 -2.29
CA ASP A 170 22.22 0.14 -3.60
C ASP A 170 21.40 1.06 -4.49
N GLU A 171 20.08 1.09 -4.31
CA GLU A 171 19.17 1.98 -5.04
C GLU A 171 19.36 3.46 -4.64
N ALA A 172 19.77 3.73 -3.39
CA ALA A 172 20.08 5.08 -2.94
C ALA A 172 21.34 5.66 -3.62
N ARG A 173 22.28 4.78 -4.04
CA ARG A 173 23.53 5.17 -4.69
C ARG A 173 23.38 5.45 -6.17
N SER A 174 22.40 4.81 -6.81
CA SER A 174 22.14 4.91 -8.24
C SER A 174 20.63 5.01 -8.48
N PRO A 175 20.02 6.20 -8.26
CA PRO A 175 18.59 6.36 -8.48
C PRO A 175 18.24 6.04 -9.95
N PRO A 176 17.13 5.33 -10.20
CA PRO A 176 16.69 4.99 -11.54
C PRO A 176 16.50 6.26 -12.36
N ARG A 177 16.89 6.21 -13.64
CA ARG A 177 16.61 7.30 -14.58
C ARG A 177 15.10 7.42 -14.76
N ALA A 178 14.60 8.66 -14.83
CA ALA A 178 13.18 8.95 -15.00
C ALA A 178 12.59 8.18 -16.19
N GLY A 179 11.72 7.21 -15.87
CA GLY A 179 10.89 6.49 -16.82
C GLY A 179 9.42 6.81 -16.57
N PRO A 180 8.47 6.44 -17.45
CA PRO A 180 7.07 6.74 -17.26
C PRO A 180 6.58 6.14 -15.93
N HIS A 181 6.00 6.99 -15.09
CA HIS A 181 5.62 6.69 -13.71
C HIS A 181 4.45 5.70 -13.62
N VAL A 182 4.74 4.44 -13.64
CA VAL A 182 3.84 3.40 -13.14
C VAL A 182 4.53 2.76 -11.94
N HIS A 183 4.15 3.20 -10.72
CA HIS A 183 4.67 2.60 -9.49
C HIS A 183 3.98 1.25 -9.26
N ALA A 184 4.45 0.25 -9.98
CA ALA A 184 4.07 -1.13 -9.74
C ALA A 184 5.06 -1.74 -8.74
N VAL A 185 4.62 -1.96 -7.51
CA VAL A 185 5.38 -2.76 -6.55
C VAL A 185 5.24 -4.23 -6.93
N ARG A 186 6.27 -4.77 -7.55
CA ARG A 186 6.33 -6.21 -7.80
C ARG A 186 6.68 -6.91 -6.49
N VAL A 187 5.81 -7.78 -6.00
CA VAL A 187 6.10 -8.64 -4.86
C VAL A 187 7.17 -9.66 -5.29
N PRO A 188 8.38 -9.68 -4.70
CA PRO A 188 9.35 -10.71 -5.00
C PRO A 188 8.97 -12.00 -4.31
N GLY A 189 8.80 -13.06 -5.07
CA GLY A 189 8.96 -14.41 -4.56
C GLY A 189 7.71 -15.26 -4.46
N SER A 190 7.47 -16.04 -5.49
CA SER A 190 7.04 -17.42 -5.33
C SER A 190 7.84 -18.32 -6.29
N ASP A 191 9.16 -18.38 -6.04
CA ASP A 191 9.93 -19.56 -6.42
C ASP A 191 9.83 -20.53 -5.25
N VAL A 192 8.73 -21.26 -5.15
CA VAL A 192 8.65 -22.52 -4.39
C VAL A 192 7.96 -23.52 -5.28
N LEU A 193 8.74 -24.53 -5.64
CA LEU A 193 8.43 -25.78 -6.32
C LEU A 193 7.10 -26.42 -5.90
#